data_5e6d8d3f76e4942087b687efbe83aa96
#
_entry.id   5e6d8d3f76e4942087b687efbe83aa96
#
_cell.length_a   1.000
_cell.length_b   1.000
_cell.length_c   1.000
_cell.angle_alpha   90.00
_cell.angle_beta   90.00
_cell.angle_gamma   90.00
#
_symmetry.space_group_name_H-M   'P 1'
#
loop_
_entity.id
_entity.type
_entity.pdbx_description
1 polymer ?
#
loop_
_entity_poly.entity_id
_entity_poly.type
_entity_poly.pdbx_seq_one_letter_code
_entity_poly.pdbx_strand_id
1 'polypeptide(L)'
;MSRHNYTIYIAGHTGLVGQAFDRKLQSDGDSSLLLRTHGELDLTNQGEVSNFFSAEKPDFVILSAAKVGGIHANSTYPAEFIYENLMIQSNVIHQSYLHGVKKLVYLGSTCAYPKNALQPMQEKSLLTGPLEPTNEPYAVAKLAGLKMCESYNMQYGTSYRTVMPTNLYGIHDNFHLENSRVIPGMMRRIHEAKMADLPEVEIWGSGLPKREFLFVDDLVEACLFLLDNDKDYALVNIGSQEEVSIRELAIMMSEVIGYKGGLAFDTSKPDGMPLKKVDTSIMDSLGWKAQTPLREGLQKVYCWFLTNDISKNN
;
A
#
# COMPACT_ATOMS: atom_id res chain seq x y z
N MET A 1 4.05 -2.88 -25.29
CA MET A 1 2.78 -2.42 -25.96
C MET A 1 2.33 -1.14 -25.27
N SER A 2 2.02 -0.07 -26.01
CA SER A 2 1.52 1.18 -25.41
C SER A 2 0.17 0.95 -24.73
N ARG A 3 -0.02 1.51 -23.52
CA ARG A 3 -1.26 1.37 -22.73
C ARG A 3 -2.44 2.17 -23.29
N HIS A 4 -2.19 3.10 -24.22
CA HIS A 4 -3.11 4.14 -24.69
C HIS A 4 -4.42 3.70 -25.37
N ASN A 5 -4.67 2.41 -25.51
CA ASN A 5 -5.90 1.90 -26.12
C ASN A 5 -6.56 0.79 -25.31
N TYR A 6 -6.20 0.66 -24.02
CA TYR A 6 -6.73 -0.41 -23.18
C TYR A 6 -7.74 0.09 -22.15
N THR A 7 -8.67 -0.78 -21.81
CA THR A 7 -9.58 -0.55 -20.69
C THR A 7 -8.93 -1.07 -19.42
N ILE A 8 -8.69 -0.16 -18.46
CA ILE A 8 -8.02 -0.46 -17.18
C ILE A 8 -9.01 -0.39 -16.03
N TYR A 9 -9.19 -1.49 -15.31
CA TYR A 9 -9.98 -1.51 -14.08
C TYR A 9 -9.10 -1.28 -12.87
N ILE A 10 -9.42 -0.24 -12.07
CA ILE A 10 -8.76 0.05 -10.80
C ILE A 10 -9.68 -0.40 -9.67
N ALA A 11 -9.52 -1.63 -9.20
CA ALA A 11 -10.22 -2.14 -8.04
C ALA A 11 -9.68 -1.44 -6.78
N GLY A 12 -10.55 -0.69 -6.08
CA GLY A 12 -10.17 0.10 -4.91
C GLY A 12 -9.69 1.51 -5.23
N HIS A 13 -10.22 2.14 -6.29
CA HIS A 13 -9.83 3.48 -6.74
C HIS A 13 -10.04 4.59 -5.70
N THR A 14 -10.87 4.40 -4.68
CA THR A 14 -11.11 5.38 -3.62
C THR A 14 -10.04 5.39 -2.52
N GLY A 15 -9.19 4.35 -2.44
CA GLY A 15 -8.10 4.26 -1.47
C GLY A 15 -6.85 5.02 -1.90
N LEU A 16 -5.87 5.16 -0.98
CA LEU A 16 -4.58 5.83 -1.21
C LEU A 16 -3.93 5.44 -2.55
N VAL A 17 -3.75 4.14 -2.78
CA VAL A 17 -3.07 3.62 -3.97
C VAL A 17 -3.94 3.79 -5.22
N GLY A 18 -5.22 3.46 -5.12
CA GLY A 18 -6.15 3.55 -6.25
C GLY A 18 -6.32 4.97 -6.77
N GLN A 19 -6.43 5.97 -5.86
CA GLN A 19 -6.46 7.38 -6.24
C GLN A 19 -5.16 7.86 -6.89
N ALA A 20 -4.01 7.34 -6.46
CA ALA A 20 -2.74 7.67 -7.09
C ALA A 20 -2.67 7.12 -8.52
N PHE A 21 -3.13 5.89 -8.77
CA PHE A 21 -3.27 5.34 -10.11
C PHE A 21 -4.22 6.16 -10.98
N ASP A 22 -5.38 6.51 -10.45
CA ASP A 22 -6.39 7.30 -11.17
C ASP A 22 -5.80 8.65 -11.62
N ARG A 23 -5.18 9.40 -10.70
CA ARG A 23 -4.52 10.67 -11.03
C ARG A 23 -3.45 10.51 -12.12
N LYS A 24 -2.59 9.50 -11.99
CA LYS A 24 -1.49 9.28 -12.94
C LYS A 24 -2.00 8.91 -14.31
N LEU A 25 -2.89 7.93 -14.41
CA LEU A 25 -3.43 7.47 -15.68
C LEU A 25 -4.27 8.54 -16.41
N GLN A 26 -5.00 9.38 -15.65
CA GLN A 26 -5.68 10.54 -16.23
C GLN A 26 -4.69 11.59 -16.75
N SER A 27 -3.61 11.87 -16.01
CA SER A 27 -2.60 12.84 -16.43
C SER A 27 -1.81 12.39 -17.66
N ASP A 28 -1.60 11.09 -17.82
CA ASP A 28 -0.92 10.52 -19.00
C ASP A 28 -1.80 10.52 -20.24
N GLY A 29 -3.08 10.89 -20.12
CA GLY A 29 -4.05 10.86 -21.23
C GLY A 29 -4.37 9.43 -21.68
N ASP A 30 -4.08 8.47 -20.82
CA ASP A 30 -4.25 7.05 -21.08
C ASP A 30 -5.69 6.60 -20.84
N SER A 31 -6.24 5.85 -21.79
CA SER A 31 -7.13 4.73 -21.53
C SER A 31 -8.55 5.04 -21.03
N SER A 32 -9.45 4.16 -21.34
CA SER A 32 -10.73 4.03 -20.66
C SER A 32 -10.52 3.47 -19.26
N LEU A 33 -10.75 4.28 -18.21
CA LEU A 33 -10.68 3.84 -16.82
C LEU A 33 -12.04 3.33 -16.35
N LEU A 34 -12.05 2.13 -15.78
CA LEU A 34 -13.19 1.57 -15.08
C LEU A 34 -13.00 1.78 -13.58
N LEU A 35 -13.86 2.56 -12.98
CA LEU A 35 -13.87 2.89 -11.56
C LEU A 35 -15.23 2.52 -10.99
N ARG A 36 -15.26 1.76 -9.88
CA ARG A 36 -16.48 1.39 -9.16
C ARG A 36 -16.23 1.54 -7.67
N THR A 37 -17.06 2.31 -7.01
CA THR A 37 -17.09 2.40 -5.54
C THR A 37 -17.58 1.10 -4.93
N HIS A 38 -17.36 0.90 -3.63
CA HIS A 38 -17.88 -0.27 -2.92
C HIS A 38 -19.42 -0.40 -3.01
N GLY A 39 -20.14 0.74 -3.02
CA GLY A 39 -21.60 0.73 -3.17
C GLY A 39 -22.11 0.38 -4.57
N GLU A 40 -21.27 0.53 -5.59
CA GLU A 40 -21.59 0.18 -6.99
C GLU A 40 -21.15 -1.25 -7.34
N LEU A 41 -20.13 -1.77 -6.66
CA LEU A 41 -19.59 -3.11 -6.87
C LEU A 41 -18.95 -3.62 -5.58
N ASP A 42 -19.64 -4.52 -4.89
CA ASP A 42 -19.09 -5.23 -3.75
C ASP A 42 -18.17 -6.38 -4.23
N LEU A 43 -16.85 -6.19 -4.08
CA LEU A 43 -15.86 -7.17 -4.51
C LEU A 43 -15.88 -8.48 -3.68
N THR A 44 -16.57 -8.50 -2.55
CA THR A 44 -16.80 -9.72 -1.78
C THR A 44 -17.93 -10.56 -2.37
N ASN A 45 -18.79 -9.96 -3.19
CA ASN A 45 -19.90 -10.63 -3.87
C ASN A 45 -19.45 -11.22 -5.22
N GLN A 46 -19.25 -12.52 -5.27
CA GLN A 46 -18.80 -13.22 -6.47
C GLN A 46 -19.71 -12.99 -7.69
N GLY A 47 -21.04 -12.92 -7.48
CA GLY A 47 -22.00 -12.73 -8.57
C GLY A 47 -21.88 -11.33 -9.18
N GLU A 48 -21.77 -10.29 -8.36
CA GLU A 48 -21.58 -8.93 -8.84
C GLU A 48 -20.28 -8.77 -9.61
N VAL A 49 -19.17 -9.32 -9.09
CA VAL A 49 -17.87 -9.29 -9.77
C VAL A 49 -17.91 -10.02 -11.09
N SER A 50 -18.56 -11.19 -11.16
CA SER A 50 -18.73 -11.96 -12.40
C SER A 50 -19.52 -11.15 -13.45
N ASN A 51 -20.62 -10.54 -13.05
CA ASN A 51 -21.44 -9.71 -13.94
C ASN A 51 -20.66 -8.49 -14.45
N PHE A 52 -19.92 -7.81 -13.58
CA PHE A 52 -19.08 -6.68 -13.95
C PHE A 52 -18.03 -7.06 -14.99
N PHE A 53 -17.24 -8.12 -14.74
CA PHE A 53 -16.21 -8.54 -15.70
C PHE A 53 -16.79 -9.03 -17.03
N SER A 54 -17.96 -9.68 -17.02
CA SER A 54 -18.66 -10.09 -18.23
C SER A 54 -19.10 -8.91 -19.09
N ALA A 55 -19.58 -7.84 -18.44
CA ALA A 55 -20.08 -6.63 -19.13
C ALA A 55 -18.93 -5.74 -19.61
N GLU A 56 -17.98 -5.41 -18.75
CA GLU A 56 -16.96 -4.38 -18.99
C GLU A 56 -15.68 -4.90 -19.65
N LYS A 57 -15.33 -6.17 -19.46
CA LYS A 57 -14.18 -6.86 -20.09
C LYS A 57 -12.88 -6.05 -20.03
N PRO A 58 -12.38 -5.70 -18.85
CA PRO A 58 -11.16 -4.91 -18.74
C PRO A 58 -9.96 -5.64 -19.36
N ASP A 59 -9.10 -4.91 -20.05
CA ASP A 59 -7.85 -5.44 -20.59
C ASP A 59 -6.80 -5.61 -19.49
N PHE A 60 -6.71 -4.64 -18.58
CA PHE A 60 -5.78 -4.63 -17.45
C PHE A 60 -6.53 -4.44 -16.13
N VAL A 61 -6.00 -5.03 -15.07
CA VAL A 61 -6.56 -4.89 -13.72
C VAL A 61 -5.47 -4.47 -12.74
N ILE A 62 -5.76 -3.43 -11.97
CA ILE A 62 -4.97 -3.01 -10.82
C ILE A 62 -5.77 -3.35 -9.56
N LEU A 63 -5.35 -4.40 -8.86
CA LEU A 63 -6.03 -4.86 -7.65
C LEU A 63 -5.39 -4.24 -6.41
N SER A 64 -5.83 -3.02 -6.07
CA SER A 64 -5.45 -2.28 -4.86
C SER A 64 -6.50 -2.38 -3.74
N ALA A 65 -7.70 -2.88 -4.06
CA ALA A 65 -8.76 -3.08 -3.08
C ALA A 65 -8.36 -4.08 -2.00
N ALA A 66 -8.49 -3.67 -0.76
CA ALA A 66 -8.26 -4.51 0.40
C ALA A 66 -8.87 -3.87 1.66
N LYS A 67 -9.28 -4.68 2.64
CA LYS A 67 -9.49 -4.21 3.99
C LYS A 67 -8.12 -4.03 4.65
N VAL A 68 -7.77 -2.79 4.98
CA VAL A 68 -6.47 -2.43 5.56
C VAL A 68 -6.66 -1.62 6.85
N GLY A 69 -5.67 -1.69 7.75
CA GLY A 69 -5.70 -0.94 9.00
C GLY A 69 -4.40 -1.09 9.78
N GLY A 70 -4.26 -0.29 10.85
CA GLY A 70 -3.15 -0.40 11.79
C GLY A 70 -3.22 -1.68 12.64
N ILE A 71 -2.27 -1.84 13.57
CA ILE A 71 -2.18 -3.00 14.49
C ILE A 71 -3.47 -3.14 15.30
N HIS A 72 -4.02 -2.03 15.81
CA HIS A 72 -5.25 -2.06 16.59
C HIS A 72 -6.42 -2.66 15.81
N ALA A 73 -6.68 -2.18 14.59
CA ALA A 73 -7.77 -2.68 13.74
C ALA A 73 -7.59 -4.17 13.39
N ASN A 74 -6.37 -4.58 13.04
CA ASN A 74 -6.05 -5.98 12.74
C ASN A 74 -6.31 -6.91 13.94
N SER A 75 -5.96 -6.46 15.15
CA SER A 75 -6.16 -7.24 16.38
C SER A 75 -7.64 -7.28 16.81
N THR A 76 -8.40 -6.24 16.49
CA THR A 76 -9.82 -6.12 16.88
C THR A 76 -10.76 -6.90 15.94
N TYR A 77 -10.46 -6.91 14.63
CA TYR A 77 -11.33 -7.46 13.58
C TYR A 77 -10.65 -8.57 12.74
N PRO A 78 -9.95 -9.55 13.34
CA PRO A 78 -9.13 -10.51 12.59
C PRO A 78 -9.93 -11.35 11.58
N ALA A 79 -11.17 -11.73 11.91
CA ALA A 79 -12.03 -12.51 11.04
C ALA A 79 -12.46 -11.72 9.78
N GLU A 80 -12.79 -10.44 9.94
CA GLU A 80 -13.14 -9.58 8.83
C GLU A 80 -11.92 -9.34 7.92
N PHE A 81 -10.73 -9.10 8.50
CA PHE A 81 -9.50 -8.89 7.73
C PHE A 81 -9.14 -10.09 6.86
N ILE A 82 -9.24 -11.32 7.37
CA ILE A 82 -8.95 -12.50 6.55
C ILE A 82 -10.06 -12.75 5.54
N TYR A 83 -11.32 -12.72 5.94
CA TYR A 83 -12.46 -13.07 5.09
C TYR A 83 -12.62 -12.11 3.91
N GLU A 84 -12.74 -10.81 4.19
CA GLU A 84 -12.98 -9.82 3.14
C GLU A 84 -11.82 -9.77 2.13
N ASN A 85 -10.56 -9.81 2.61
CA ASN A 85 -9.42 -9.82 1.69
C ASN A 85 -9.35 -11.09 0.83
N LEU A 86 -9.66 -12.26 1.40
CA LEU A 86 -9.72 -13.51 0.63
C LEU A 86 -10.81 -13.43 -0.44
N MET A 87 -12.00 -12.95 -0.11
CA MET A 87 -13.10 -12.83 -1.07
C MET A 87 -12.78 -11.84 -2.19
N ILE A 88 -12.34 -10.63 -1.85
CA ILE A 88 -11.98 -9.59 -2.82
C ILE A 88 -10.97 -10.14 -3.84
N GLN A 89 -9.83 -10.63 -3.36
CA GLN A 89 -8.75 -11.06 -4.25
C GLN A 89 -9.13 -12.32 -5.06
N SER A 90 -9.81 -13.28 -4.43
CA SER A 90 -10.22 -14.51 -5.12
C SER A 90 -11.21 -14.22 -6.25
N ASN A 91 -12.20 -13.37 -6.00
CA ASN A 91 -13.18 -12.97 -7.00
C ASN A 91 -12.50 -12.22 -8.15
N VAL A 92 -11.71 -11.19 -7.87
CA VAL A 92 -11.09 -10.36 -8.91
C VAL A 92 -10.07 -11.15 -9.73
N ILE A 93 -9.17 -11.92 -9.10
CA ILE A 93 -8.14 -12.70 -9.81
C ILE A 93 -8.79 -13.78 -10.69
N HIS A 94 -9.79 -14.50 -10.15
CA HIS A 94 -10.47 -15.54 -10.91
C HIS A 94 -11.27 -15.00 -12.10
N GLN A 95 -12.03 -13.94 -11.89
CA GLN A 95 -12.81 -13.31 -12.97
C GLN A 95 -11.89 -12.66 -14.02
N SER A 96 -10.74 -12.13 -13.62
CA SER A 96 -9.72 -11.65 -14.56
C SER A 96 -9.28 -12.75 -15.52
N TYR A 97 -9.05 -13.97 -15.02
CA TYR A 97 -8.71 -15.10 -15.87
C TYR A 97 -9.86 -15.51 -16.78
N LEU A 98 -11.07 -15.69 -16.24
CA LEU A 98 -12.22 -16.13 -17.03
C LEU A 98 -12.59 -15.17 -18.18
N HIS A 99 -12.30 -13.88 -18.04
CA HIS A 99 -12.63 -12.84 -19.01
C HIS A 99 -11.43 -12.35 -19.82
N GLY A 100 -10.30 -13.04 -19.75
CA GLY A 100 -9.15 -12.80 -20.64
C GLY A 100 -8.38 -11.52 -20.36
N VAL A 101 -8.34 -11.06 -19.09
CA VAL A 101 -7.50 -9.93 -18.67
C VAL A 101 -6.05 -10.21 -19.05
N LYS A 102 -5.45 -9.31 -19.81
CA LYS A 102 -4.10 -9.47 -20.37
C LYS A 102 -3.01 -9.37 -19.30
N LYS A 103 -3.13 -8.40 -18.39
CA LYS A 103 -2.18 -8.19 -17.29
C LYS A 103 -2.93 -7.79 -16.02
N LEU A 104 -2.46 -8.29 -14.88
CA LEU A 104 -2.97 -7.91 -13.57
C LEU A 104 -1.81 -7.56 -12.64
N VAL A 105 -1.93 -6.44 -11.93
CA VAL A 105 -1.05 -6.07 -10.80
C VAL A 105 -1.82 -6.28 -9.51
N TYR A 106 -1.35 -7.21 -8.69
CA TYR A 106 -1.86 -7.46 -7.34
C TYR A 106 -0.99 -6.75 -6.31
N LEU A 107 -1.61 -5.93 -5.47
CA LEU A 107 -0.92 -5.27 -4.35
C LEU A 107 -0.82 -6.25 -3.18
N GLY A 108 0.36 -6.87 -3.04
CA GLY A 108 0.74 -7.63 -1.87
C GLY A 108 1.01 -6.73 -0.65
N SER A 109 1.73 -7.25 0.32
CA SER A 109 2.12 -6.50 1.51
C SER A 109 3.37 -7.11 2.14
N THR A 110 4.29 -6.28 2.61
CA THR A 110 5.45 -6.74 3.40
C THR A 110 5.07 -7.39 4.74
N CYS A 111 3.81 -7.34 5.16
CA CYS A 111 3.30 -8.13 6.28
C CYS A 111 3.31 -9.64 6.01
N ALA A 112 3.34 -10.03 4.74
CA ALA A 112 3.40 -11.44 4.31
C ALA A 112 4.77 -12.09 4.51
N TYR A 113 5.82 -11.31 4.81
CA TYR A 113 7.13 -11.85 5.16
C TYR A 113 7.15 -12.39 6.60
N PRO A 114 7.97 -13.43 6.87
CA PRO A 114 8.16 -13.91 8.22
C PRO A 114 8.61 -12.81 9.17
N LYS A 115 8.11 -12.87 10.44
CA LYS A 115 8.47 -11.91 11.49
C LYS A 115 9.99 -11.74 11.66
N ASN A 116 10.73 -12.84 11.55
CA ASN A 116 12.18 -12.88 11.73
C ASN A 116 12.95 -13.03 10.40
N ALA A 117 12.36 -12.58 9.28
CA ALA A 117 13.06 -12.60 8.00
C ALA A 117 14.34 -11.74 8.07
N LEU A 118 15.41 -12.24 7.43
CA LEU A 118 16.64 -11.46 7.31
C LEU A 118 16.37 -10.15 6.56
N GLN A 119 17.01 -9.09 7.01
CA GLN A 119 16.88 -7.76 6.44
C GLN A 119 18.10 -7.41 5.56
N PRO A 120 17.88 -6.80 4.39
CA PRO A 120 16.60 -6.51 3.74
C PRO A 120 15.86 -7.78 3.29
N MET A 121 14.52 -7.76 3.39
CA MET A 121 13.68 -8.92 3.06
C MET A 121 13.70 -9.21 1.56
N GLN A 122 14.08 -10.40 1.17
CA GLN A 122 14.08 -10.88 -0.22
C GLN A 122 12.80 -11.66 -0.52
N GLU A 123 12.35 -11.64 -1.79
CA GLU A 123 11.13 -12.34 -2.24
C GLU A 123 11.14 -13.84 -1.89
N LYS A 124 12.31 -14.47 -1.95
CA LYS A 124 12.51 -15.89 -1.57
C LYS A 124 12.31 -16.18 -0.08
N SER A 125 12.23 -15.15 0.77
CA SER A 125 12.01 -15.32 2.21
C SER A 125 10.53 -15.56 2.57
N LEU A 126 9.61 -15.44 1.61
CA LEU A 126 8.21 -15.76 1.85
C LEU A 126 8.04 -17.23 2.25
N LEU A 127 7.14 -17.49 3.21
CA LEU A 127 6.82 -18.84 3.73
C LEU A 127 8.00 -19.59 4.39
N THR A 128 9.08 -18.91 4.78
CA THR A 128 10.22 -19.55 5.45
C THR A 128 10.14 -19.51 6.98
N GLY A 129 9.09 -18.94 7.55
CA GLY A 129 8.91 -18.84 9.00
C GLY A 129 7.54 -18.29 9.39
N PRO A 130 7.27 -18.17 10.72
CA PRO A 130 6.00 -17.65 11.22
C PRO A 130 5.82 -16.17 10.90
N LEU A 131 4.56 -15.77 10.71
CA LEU A 131 4.17 -14.38 10.47
C LEU A 131 4.13 -13.58 11.79
N GLU A 132 3.99 -12.25 11.68
CA GLU A 132 3.77 -11.39 12.84
C GLU A 132 2.34 -11.61 13.39
N PRO A 133 2.17 -12.07 14.65
CA PRO A 133 0.86 -12.45 15.19
C PRO A 133 -0.18 -11.31 15.17
N THR A 134 0.25 -10.08 15.33
CA THR A 134 -0.67 -8.92 15.43
C THR A 134 -1.42 -8.61 14.14
N ASN A 135 -0.97 -9.13 13.00
CA ASN A 135 -1.60 -8.95 11.68
C ASN A 135 -1.58 -10.23 10.83
N GLU A 136 -1.40 -11.40 11.46
CA GLU A 136 -1.31 -12.68 10.77
C GLU A 136 -2.52 -12.96 9.86
N PRO A 137 -3.80 -12.74 10.26
CA PRO A 137 -4.95 -12.97 9.38
C PRO A 137 -4.89 -12.18 8.07
N TYR A 138 -4.48 -10.91 8.13
CA TYR A 138 -4.26 -10.08 6.95
C TYR A 138 -3.08 -10.60 6.10
N ALA A 139 -1.98 -10.94 6.75
CA ALA A 139 -0.79 -11.44 6.07
C ALA A 139 -1.06 -12.77 5.34
N VAL A 140 -1.80 -13.69 5.96
CA VAL A 140 -2.25 -14.96 5.34
C VAL A 140 -3.11 -14.67 4.11
N ALA A 141 -4.07 -13.75 4.21
CA ALA A 141 -4.89 -13.39 3.06
C ALA A 141 -4.01 -12.84 1.92
N LYS A 142 -3.07 -11.93 2.20
CA LYS A 142 -2.17 -11.39 1.17
C LYS A 142 -1.26 -12.45 0.54
N LEU A 143 -0.76 -13.40 1.33
CA LEU A 143 -0.03 -14.56 0.82
C LEU A 143 -0.89 -15.42 -0.11
N ALA A 144 -2.14 -15.67 0.24
CA ALA A 144 -3.05 -16.46 -0.58
C ALA A 144 -3.26 -15.81 -1.96
N GLY A 145 -3.46 -14.47 -2.03
CA GLY A 145 -3.60 -13.76 -3.29
C GLY A 145 -2.34 -13.81 -4.16
N LEU A 146 -1.16 -13.67 -3.54
CA LEU A 146 0.13 -13.84 -4.21
C LEU A 146 0.23 -15.26 -4.81
N LYS A 147 -0.01 -16.29 -4.01
CA LYS A 147 0.05 -17.69 -4.48
C LYS A 147 -1.00 -17.97 -5.54
N MET A 148 -2.13 -17.31 -5.49
CA MET A 148 -3.14 -17.40 -6.53
C MET A 148 -2.62 -16.82 -7.85
N CYS A 149 -2.03 -15.63 -7.87
CA CYS A 149 -1.40 -15.07 -9.07
C CYS A 149 -0.31 -15.98 -9.65
N GLU A 150 0.61 -16.50 -8.82
CA GLU A 150 1.65 -17.45 -9.25
C GLU A 150 1.05 -18.72 -9.86
N SER A 151 0.00 -19.27 -9.23
CA SER A 151 -0.65 -20.51 -9.70
C SER A 151 -1.34 -20.31 -11.05
N TYR A 152 -2.00 -19.15 -11.26
CA TYR A 152 -2.63 -18.84 -12.53
C TYR A 152 -1.59 -18.63 -13.65
N ASN A 153 -0.47 -17.96 -13.34
CA ASN A 153 0.63 -17.83 -14.29
C ASN A 153 1.18 -19.19 -14.69
N MET A 154 1.42 -20.08 -13.72
CA MET A 154 1.99 -21.40 -13.97
C MET A 154 1.04 -22.31 -14.76
N GLN A 155 -0.25 -22.31 -14.41
CA GLN A 155 -1.23 -23.25 -14.99
C GLN A 155 -1.78 -22.77 -16.33
N TYR A 156 -2.01 -21.46 -16.47
CA TYR A 156 -2.75 -20.89 -17.59
C TYR A 156 -1.93 -19.92 -18.45
N GLY A 157 -0.67 -19.62 -18.08
CA GLY A 157 0.18 -18.71 -18.80
C GLY A 157 -0.29 -17.26 -18.72
N THR A 158 -0.97 -16.86 -17.64
CA THR A 158 -1.39 -15.48 -17.43
C THR A 158 -0.18 -14.59 -17.12
N SER A 159 -0.34 -13.26 -17.20
CA SER A 159 0.70 -12.28 -16.83
C SER A 159 0.25 -11.49 -15.60
N TYR A 160 0.12 -12.17 -14.46
CA TYR A 160 -0.29 -11.59 -13.19
C TYR A 160 0.92 -11.35 -12.30
N ARG A 161 1.13 -10.10 -11.90
CA ARG A 161 2.29 -9.68 -11.12
C ARG A 161 1.88 -9.26 -9.73
N THR A 162 2.60 -9.76 -8.75
CA THR A 162 2.46 -9.33 -7.36
C THR A 162 3.56 -8.34 -7.04
N VAL A 163 3.20 -7.15 -6.56
CA VAL A 163 4.16 -6.18 -6.03
C VAL A 163 4.06 -6.14 -4.51
N MET A 164 5.21 -6.11 -3.84
CA MET A 164 5.34 -6.09 -2.38
C MET A 164 5.89 -4.73 -1.94
N PRO A 165 5.02 -3.71 -1.79
CA PRO A 165 5.47 -2.39 -1.41
C PRO A 165 5.86 -2.36 0.07
N THR A 166 6.88 -1.56 0.40
CA THR A 166 7.18 -1.17 1.78
C THR A 166 6.07 -0.26 2.35
N ASN A 167 6.29 0.43 3.48
CA ASN A 167 5.24 1.24 4.08
C ASN A 167 4.89 2.43 3.20
N LEU A 168 3.68 2.43 2.66
CA LEU A 168 3.19 3.49 1.78
C LEU A 168 2.68 4.69 2.57
N TYR A 169 2.87 5.88 2.00
CA TYR A 169 2.28 7.12 2.45
C TYR A 169 2.02 8.04 1.25
N GLY A 170 1.12 9.00 1.40
CA GLY A 170 0.83 9.94 0.31
C GLY A 170 -0.40 10.79 0.56
N ILE A 171 -0.77 11.56 -0.44
CA ILE A 171 -2.03 12.32 -0.43
C ILE A 171 -3.21 11.35 -0.49
N HIS A 172 -4.35 11.72 0.10
CA HIS A 172 -5.53 10.86 0.29
C HIS A 172 -5.30 9.66 1.23
N ASP A 173 -4.26 9.68 2.08
CA ASP A 173 -4.12 8.67 3.14
C ASP A 173 -5.18 8.88 4.24
N ASN A 174 -5.34 7.88 5.11
CA ASN A 174 -6.25 7.95 6.25
C ASN A 174 -5.58 8.66 7.43
N PHE A 175 -6.04 9.85 7.78
CA PHE A 175 -5.53 10.67 8.89
C PHE A 175 -6.32 10.50 10.21
N HIS A 176 -7.09 9.43 10.37
CA HIS A 176 -7.80 9.15 11.61
C HIS A 176 -6.81 8.94 12.77
N LEU A 177 -7.04 9.57 13.93
CA LEU A 177 -6.08 9.59 15.04
C LEU A 177 -5.70 8.20 15.59
N GLU A 178 -6.65 7.26 15.63
CA GLU A 178 -6.45 5.94 16.22
C GLU A 178 -6.24 4.83 15.18
N ASN A 179 -6.89 4.93 14.01
CA ASN A 179 -6.91 3.85 13.01
C ASN A 179 -5.98 4.09 11.82
N SER A 180 -5.24 5.21 11.82
CA SER A 180 -4.29 5.53 10.76
C SER A 180 -2.97 4.76 10.90
N ARG A 181 -2.20 4.80 9.81
CA ARG A 181 -0.81 4.36 9.80
C ARG A 181 0.11 5.44 10.41
N VAL A 182 1.40 5.10 10.54
CA VAL A 182 2.38 5.91 11.27
C VAL A 182 2.45 7.35 10.75
N ILE A 183 2.69 7.57 9.45
CA ILE A 183 2.87 8.91 8.88
C ILE A 183 1.62 9.77 9.00
N PRO A 184 0.44 9.37 8.52
CA PRO A 184 -0.73 10.25 8.60
C PRO A 184 -1.17 10.53 10.04
N GLY A 185 -1.13 9.54 10.94
CA GLY A 185 -1.49 9.75 12.34
C GLY A 185 -0.52 10.65 13.10
N MET A 186 0.78 10.50 12.85
CA MET A 186 1.81 11.36 13.43
C MET A 186 1.71 12.79 12.88
N MET A 187 1.50 12.95 11.58
CA MET A 187 1.33 14.26 10.95
C MET A 187 0.16 15.03 11.54
N ARG A 188 -1.00 14.37 11.70
CA ARG A 188 -2.18 14.98 12.30
C ARG A 188 -1.92 15.39 13.76
N ARG A 189 -1.36 14.51 14.59
CA ARG A 189 -1.06 14.83 16.00
C ARG A 189 -0.10 15.99 16.15
N ILE A 190 0.98 16.03 15.37
CA ILE A 190 1.95 17.13 15.42
C ILE A 190 1.32 18.44 14.92
N HIS A 191 0.46 18.37 13.88
CA HIS A 191 -0.27 19.53 13.39
C HIS A 191 -1.23 20.09 14.47
N GLU A 192 -2.04 19.22 15.08
CA GLU A 192 -2.97 19.63 16.15
C GLU A 192 -2.23 20.22 17.36
N ALA A 193 -1.09 19.62 17.75
CA ALA A 193 -0.24 20.16 18.81
C ALA A 193 0.31 21.56 18.47
N LYS A 194 0.72 21.78 17.22
CA LYS A 194 1.12 23.12 16.74
C LYS A 194 -0.02 24.11 16.79
N MET A 195 -1.21 23.74 16.33
CA MET A 195 -2.38 24.62 16.30
C MET A 195 -2.87 24.99 17.70
N ALA A 196 -2.70 24.08 18.67
CA ALA A 196 -3.04 24.30 20.07
C ALA A 196 -1.90 24.89 20.91
N ASP A 197 -0.76 25.22 20.30
CA ASP A 197 0.47 25.75 20.96
C ASP A 197 0.90 24.88 22.16
N LEU A 198 0.79 23.56 22.00
CA LEU A 198 1.17 22.62 23.06
C LEU A 198 2.70 22.61 23.21
N PRO A 199 3.23 22.56 24.46
CA PRO A 199 4.67 22.50 24.69
C PRO A 199 5.29 21.18 24.26
N GLU A 200 4.48 20.11 24.16
CA GLU A 200 4.94 18.76 23.87
C GLU A 200 3.86 17.95 23.16
N VAL A 201 4.25 17.03 22.26
CA VAL A 201 3.36 16.08 21.60
C VAL A 201 3.82 14.64 21.85
N GLU A 202 2.85 13.76 22.13
CA GLU A 202 3.10 12.36 22.38
C GLU A 202 3.31 11.56 21.08
N ILE A 203 4.41 10.80 21.03
CA ILE A 203 4.75 9.84 19.99
C ILE A 203 4.74 8.43 20.55
N TRP A 204 3.98 7.53 19.98
CA TRP A 204 3.84 6.16 20.46
C TRP A 204 5.12 5.35 20.22
N GLY A 205 5.53 4.58 21.25
CA GLY A 205 6.69 3.71 21.25
C GLY A 205 7.98 4.43 21.65
N SER A 206 9.10 3.71 21.58
CA SER A 206 10.44 4.23 21.96
C SER A 206 11.03 5.19 20.93
N GLY A 207 10.54 5.15 19.71
CA GLY A 207 11.12 5.86 18.56
C GLY A 207 12.33 5.17 17.93
N LEU A 208 12.78 4.02 18.47
CA LEU A 208 13.97 3.30 17.98
C LEU A 208 13.74 2.46 16.71
N PRO A 209 12.56 1.81 16.50
CA PRO A 209 12.34 1.00 15.32
C PRO A 209 12.55 1.78 14.03
N LYS A 210 13.18 1.10 13.06
CA LYS A 210 13.44 1.67 11.74
C LYS A 210 12.43 1.17 10.71
N ARG A 211 12.03 2.06 9.84
CA ARG A 211 11.09 1.77 8.75
C ARG A 211 11.59 2.37 7.45
N GLU A 212 11.20 1.73 6.38
CA GLU A 212 11.30 2.24 5.03
C GLU A 212 9.92 2.74 4.60
N PHE A 213 9.87 3.95 4.03
CA PHE A 213 8.64 4.56 3.55
C PHE A 213 8.74 4.87 2.07
N LEU A 214 7.71 4.53 1.32
CA LEU A 214 7.63 4.76 -0.11
C LEU A 214 6.46 5.71 -0.42
N PHE A 215 6.73 6.77 -1.15
CA PHE A 215 5.70 7.68 -1.62
C PHE A 215 4.78 6.96 -2.62
N VAL A 216 3.47 7.16 -2.50
CA VAL A 216 2.49 6.38 -3.26
C VAL A 216 2.60 6.58 -4.76
N ASP A 217 2.99 7.78 -5.22
CA ASP A 217 3.14 8.05 -6.65
C ASP A 217 4.36 7.29 -7.23
N ASP A 218 5.44 7.11 -6.46
CA ASP A 218 6.56 6.24 -6.87
C ASP A 218 6.13 4.75 -6.99
N LEU A 219 5.24 4.27 -6.10
CA LEU A 219 4.67 2.93 -6.26
C LEU A 219 3.90 2.81 -7.58
N VAL A 220 3.09 3.82 -7.92
CA VAL A 220 2.33 3.84 -9.18
C VAL A 220 3.27 3.78 -10.37
N GLU A 221 4.31 4.62 -10.39
CA GLU A 221 5.32 4.60 -11.47
C GLU A 221 6.00 3.23 -11.57
N ALA A 222 6.36 2.60 -10.45
CA ALA A 222 6.92 1.25 -10.42
C ALA A 222 5.99 0.21 -11.05
N CYS A 223 4.71 0.24 -10.67
CA CYS A 223 3.71 -0.69 -11.19
C CYS A 223 3.47 -0.50 -12.69
N LEU A 224 3.39 0.75 -13.15
CA LEU A 224 3.24 1.07 -14.56
C LEU A 224 4.49 0.68 -15.37
N PHE A 225 5.69 0.94 -14.82
CA PHE A 225 6.95 0.47 -15.39
C PHE A 225 6.97 -1.06 -15.55
N LEU A 226 6.51 -1.80 -14.53
CA LEU A 226 6.40 -3.26 -14.60
C LEU A 226 5.37 -3.71 -15.64
N LEU A 227 4.23 -3.02 -15.78
CA LEU A 227 3.21 -3.35 -16.79
C LEU A 227 3.75 -3.17 -18.21
N ASP A 228 4.61 -2.17 -18.43
CA ASP A 228 5.21 -1.89 -19.73
C ASP A 228 6.44 -2.79 -20.03
N ASN A 229 7.00 -3.43 -19.00
CA ASN A 229 8.17 -4.28 -19.14
C ASN A 229 7.74 -5.73 -19.45
N ASP A 230 8.34 -6.32 -20.49
CA ASP A 230 8.04 -7.69 -20.92
C ASP A 230 8.85 -8.75 -20.13
N LYS A 231 9.77 -8.35 -19.26
CA LYS A 231 10.46 -9.31 -18.38
C LYS A 231 9.48 -9.88 -17.36
N ASP A 232 9.44 -11.20 -17.27
CA ASP A 232 8.46 -11.92 -16.47
C ASP A 232 8.94 -12.08 -15.02
N TYR A 233 8.64 -11.07 -14.20
CA TYR A 233 8.78 -11.16 -12.75
C TYR A 233 7.39 -11.27 -12.12
N ALA A 234 7.03 -12.47 -11.67
CA ALA A 234 5.74 -12.72 -11.02
C ALA A 234 5.61 -12.03 -9.65
N LEU A 235 6.74 -11.80 -8.98
CA LEU A 235 6.83 -11.22 -7.64
C LEU A 235 7.99 -10.24 -7.54
N VAL A 236 7.74 -9.01 -7.07
CA VAL A 236 8.76 -7.96 -6.97
C VAL A 236 8.55 -7.09 -5.72
N ASN A 237 9.61 -6.90 -4.97
CA ASN A 237 9.66 -5.90 -3.89
C ASN A 237 9.81 -4.49 -4.45
N ILE A 238 9.07 -3.53 -3.88
CA ILE A 238 9.18 -2.11 -4.23
C ILE A 238 9.41 -1.29 -2.96
N GLY A 239 10.55 -0.63 -2.88
CA GLY A 239 10.98 0.19 -1.76
C GLY A 239 11.68 1.46 -2.20
N SER A 240 11.89 2.37 -1.24
CA SER A 240 12.63 3.63 -1.46
C SER A 240 14.14 3.49 -1.22
N GLN A 241 14.56 2.40 -0.55
CA GLN A 241 15.91 2.16 -0.03
C GLN A 241 16.32 3.12 1.12
N GLU A 242 15.51 4.12 1.44
CA GLU A 242 15.72 5.06 2.54
C GLU A 242 15.07 4.53 3.83
N GLU A 243 15.89 4.26 4.86
CA GLU A 243 15.40 3.84 6.17
C GLU A 243 15.57 4.96 7.20
N VAL A 244 14.55 5.16 8.01
CA VAL A 244 14.58 6.11 9.13
C VAL A 244 14.01 5.49 10.38
N SER A 245 14.51 5.86 11.55
CA SER A 245 13.87 5.54 12.82
C SER A 245 12.58 6.35 12.98
N ILE A 246 11.66 5.86 13.81
CA ILE A 246 10.43 6.60 14.14
C ILE A 246 10.77 7.95 14.79
N ARG A 247 11.88 8.03 15.53
CA ARG A 247 12.37 9.28 16.11
C ARG A 247 12.83 10.27 15.06
N GLU A 248 13.65 9.84 14.10
CA GLU A 248 14.10 10.68 12.98
C GLU A 248 12.92 11.15 12.12
N LEU A 249 11.95 10.25 11.87
CA LEU A 249 10.71 10.60 11.18
C LEU A 249 9.93 11.70 11.93
N ALA A 250 9.76 11.57 13.26
CA ALA A 250 9.04 12.54 14.06
C ALA A 250 9.73 13.91 14.07
N ILE A 251 11.06 13.95 14.14
CA ILE A 251 11.86 15.18 14.05
C ILE A 251 11.66 15.81 12.67
N MET A 252 11.85 15.05 11.59
CA MET A 252 11.67 15.52 10.22
C MET A 252 10.27 16.07 9.98
N MET A 253 9.25 15.39 10.52
CA MET A 253 7.85 15.80 10.40
C MET A 253 7.58 17.10 11.19
N SER A 254 8.14 17.25 12.40
CA SER A 254 8.04 18.50 13.18
C SER A 254 8.64 19.68 12.41
N GLU A 255 9.78 19.48 11.76
CA GLU A 255 10.41 20.51 10.91
C GLU A 255 9.53 20.88 9.71
N VAL A 256 8.97 19.88 9.01
CA VAL A 256 8.07 20.10 7.86
C VAL A 256 6.80 20.84 8.27
N ILE A 257 6.22 20.48 9.41
CA ILE A 257 5.01 21.12 9.95
C ILE A 257 5.32 22.50 10.55
N GLY A 258 6.58 22.72 10.98
CA GLY A 258 7.00 23.92 11.70
C GLY A 258 6.53 23.94 13.15
N TYR A 259 6.43 22.77 13.80
CA TYR A 259 6.17 22.62 15.23
C TYR A 259 7.46 22.85 16.01
N LYS A 260 7.37 23.60 17.13
CA LYS A 260 8.51 24.01 17.95
C LYS A 260 8.53 23.37 19.34
N GLY A 261 7.45 22.64 19.71
CA GLY A 261 7.38 21.95 20.98
C GLY A 261 8.23 20.69 21.04
N GLY A 262 8.25 20.03 22.18
CA GLY A 262 8.97 18.78 22.44
C GLY A 262 8.27 17.56 21.82
N LEU A 263 9.04 16.47 21.70
CA LEU A 263 8.54 15.13 21.32
C LEU A 263 8.69 14.19 22.52
N ALA A 264 7.58 13.76 23.11
CA ALA A 264 7.55 12.78 24.19
C ALA A 264 7.27 11.38 23.64
N PHE A 265 8.12 10.41 23.97
CA PHE A 265 8.00 9.04 23.49
C PHE A 265 7.33 8.16 24.54
N ASP A 266 6.10 7.70 24.28
CA ASP A 266 5.34 6.81 25.17
C ASP A 266 5.74 5.34 24.95
N THR A 267 6.68 4.87 25.77
CA THR A 267 7.17 3.49 25.72
C THR A 267 6.18 2.45 26.24
N SER A 268 5.02 2.84 26.76
CA SER A 268 3.93 1.91 27.08
C SER A 268 3.25 1.33 25.85
N LYS A 269 3.41 1.99 24.70
CA LYS A 269 2.90 1.53 23.40
C LYS A 269 3.92 0.63 22.71
N PRO A 270 3.47 -0.42 22.00
CA PRO A 270 4.38 -1.38 21.37
C PRO A 270 5.16 -0.75 20.20
N ASP A 271 6.42 -1.10 20.09
CA ASP A 271 7.32 -0.68 19.00
C ASP A 271 7.10 -1.44 17.68
N GLY A 272 6.60 -2.65 17.74
CA GLY A 272 6.57 -3.58 16.59
C GLY A 272 7.96 -4.12 16.24
N MET A 273 8.16 -4.50 14.97
CA MET A 273 9.45 -5.06 14.50
C MET A 273 10.56 -4.00 14.55
N PRO A 274 11.81 -4.38 14.98
CA PRO A 274 12.95 -3.46 15.06
C PRO A 274 13.32 -2.81 13.72
N LEU A 275 13.32 -3.59 12.63
CA LEU A 275 13.62 -3.14 11.26
C LEU A 275 12.64 -3.78 10.28
N LYS A 276 12.18 -3.00 9.29
CA LYS A 276 11.37 -3.48 8.18
C LYS A 276 11.81 -2.77 6.89
N LYS A 277 12.60 -3.48 6.08
CA LYS A 277 13.17 -3.01 4.81
C LYS A 277 13.10 -4.13 3.78
N VAL A 278 12.87 -3.80 2.51
CA VAL A 278 12.84 -4.77 1.41
C VAL A 278 14.12 -4.72 0.58
N ASP A 279 14.49 -5.85 -0.01
CA ASP A 279 15.52 -5.93 -1.04
C ASP A 279 14.90 -5.52 -2.38
N THR A 280 15.47 -4.52 -3.04
CA THR A 280 14.98 -3.97 -4.31
C THR A 280 15.82 -4.37 -5.51
N SER A 281 16.71 -5.36 -5.35
CA SER A 281 17.68 -5.78 -6.38
C SER A 281 17.02 -6.10 -7.72
N ILE A 282 15.80 -6.64 -7.73
CA ILE A 282 15.06 -6.91 -8.97
C ILE A 282 14.74 -5.59 -9.68
N MET A 283 14.15 -4.62 -9.00
CA MET A 283 13.81 -3.32 -9.57
C MET A 283 15.04 -2.56 -10.02
N ASP A 284 16.13 -2.60 -9.24
CA ASP A 284 17.41 -2.00 -9.60
C ASP A 284 17.98 -2.63 -10.89
N SER A 285 17.87 -3.95 -11.04
CA SER A 285 18.32 -4.67 -12.24
C SER A 285 17.51 -4.33 -13.50
N LEU A 286 16.26 -3.90 -13.31
CA LEU A 286 15.38 -3.40 -14.36
C LEU A 286 15.64 -1.93 -14.69
N GLY A 287 16.43 -1.21 -13.87
CA GLY A 287 16.75 0.21 -14.04
C GLY A 287 15.72 1.16 -13.44
N TRP A 288 14.85 0.68 -12.53
CA TRP A 288 13.88 1.53 -11.83
C TRP A 288 14.28 1.77 -10.38
N LYS A 289 14.08 3.01 -9.91
CA LYS A 289 14.27 3.42 -8.50
C LYS A 289 13.23 4.46 -8.13
N ALA A 290 12.83 4.45 -6.84
CA ALA A 290 12.00 5.51 -6.27
C ALA A 290 12.70 6.88 -6.41
N GLN A 291 11.92 7.91 -6.74
CA GLN A 291 12.44 9.24 -7.06
C GLN A 291 12.12 10.28 -6.00
N THR A 292 11.16 10.02 -5.12
CA THR A 292 10.68 11.00 -4.14
C THR A 292 11.37 10.79 -2.79
N PRO A 293 12.31 11.68 -2.38
CA PRO A 293 12.90 11.64 -1.04
C PRO A 293 11.83 11.79 0.04
N LEU A 294 12.01 11.14 1.19
CA LEU A 294 11.00 11.12 2.27
C LEU A 294 10.57 12.53 2.68
N ARG A 295 11.51 13.45 2.89
CA ARG A 295 11.22 14.85 3.27
C ARG A 295 10.33 15.56 2.24
N GLU A 296 10.62 15.40 0.96
CA GLU A 296 9.81 15.98 -0.12
C GLU A 296 8.40 15.42 -0.14
N GLY A 297 8.27 14.10 -0.02
CA GLY A 297 6.98 13.43 0.08
C GLY A 297 6.16 13.91 1.27
N LEU A 298 6.78 14.06 2.46
CA LEU A 298 6.12 14.61 3.64
C LEU A 298 5.63 16.06 3.42
N GLN A 299 6.42 16.90 2.74
CA GLN A 299 6.01 18.27 2.38
C GLN A 299 4.78 18.25 1.46
N LYS A 300 4.77 17.43 0.41
CA LYS A 300 3.63 17.26 -0.51
C LYS A 300 2.37 16.84 0.24
N VAL A 301 2.50 15.84 1.13
CA VAL A 301 1.37 15.34 1.93
C VAL A 301 0.86 16.41 2.89
N TYR A 302 1.75 17.13 3.55
CA TYR A 302 1.34 18.18 4.49
C TYR A 302 0.67 19.37 3.79
N CYS A 303 1.17 19.80 2.62
CA CYS A 303 0.50 20.82 1.81
C CYS A 303 -0.92 20.37 1.44
N TRP A 304 -1.09 19.12 1.00
CA TRP A 304 -2.41 18.56 0.69
C TRP A 304 -3.32 18.49 1.94
N PHE A 305 -2.77 18.07 3.08
CA PHE A 305 -3.50 18.00 4.35
C PHE A 305 -4.08 19.37 4.75
N LEU A 306 -3.30 20.45 4.59
CA LEU A 306 -3.73 21.81 4.91
C LEU A 306 -4.83 22.31 3.95
N THR A 307 -4.70 22.01 2.65
CA THR A 307 -5.65 22.52 1.64
C THR A 307 -7.01 21.79 1.67
N ASN A 308 -7.06 20.57 2.20
CA ASN A 308 -8.29 19.76 2.25
C ASN A 308 -8.98 19.77 3.63
N ASP A 309 -8.48 20.57 4.57
CA ASP A 309 -9.05 20.79 5.92
C ASP A 309 -9.35 19.47 6.67
N ILE A 310 -8.44 18.49 6.51
CA ILE A 310 -8.61 17.13 7.05
C ILE A 310 -8.74 17.12 8.57
N SER A 311 -8.23 18.17 9.26
CA SER A 311 -8.33 18.30 10.71
C SER A 311 -9.77 18.44 11.22
N LYS A 312 -10.73 18.84 10.36
CA LYS A 312 -12.14 19.02 10.70
C LYS A 312 -13.02 17.81 10.37
N ASN A 313 -12.53 16.88 9.56
CA ASN A 313 -13.27 15.67 9.20
C ASN A 313 -12.95 14.55 10.21
N ASN A 314 -13.81 14.40 11.22
CA ASN A 314 -13.83 13.25 12.14
C ASN A 314 -14.85 12.23 11.71
#